data_ee5c662fda40fb337aca308939c16bcc
#
_entry.id   ee5c662fda40fb337aca308939c16bcc
#
_cell.length_a   1.000
_cell.length_b   1.000
_cell.length_c   1.000
_cell.angle_alpha   90.00
_cell.angle_beta   90.00
_cell.angle_gamma   90.00
#
_symmetry.space_group_name_H-M   'P 1'
#
loop_
_entity.id
_entity.type
_entity.pdbx_description
1 polymer ?
#
loop_
_entity_poly.entity_id
_entity_poly.type
_entity_poly.pdbx_seq_one_letter_code
_entity_poly.pdbx_strand_id
1 'polypeptide(L)'
;QIPKIEKIVVNMGVGKAAGDSKLLDAAVADMRVITGQQPMICRARKSIANFHVREGQAIGCKVTLRGDRMWEFFDRLLSIALPRVRDFRGVSPTSFDGRGNYTLGITEQLIFPEIDYDKIDRTRGMDITVVTSTDSDEYAFALLKALGFPFKAVDAE
;
A
#
# COMPACT_ATOMS: atom_id res chain seq x y z
N GLN A 1 -2.85 12.67 -24.84
CA GLN A 1 -2.06 12.77 -23.60
C GLN A 1 -1.70 11.38 -23.10
N ILE A 2 -0.42 11.19 -22.80
CA ILE A 2 0.07 9.92 -22.29
C ILE A 2 -0.09 9.92 -20.77
N PRO A 3 -0.81 8.95 -20.18
CA PRO A 3 -0.93 8.87 -18.73
C PRO A 3 0.41 8.52 -18.08
N LYS A 4 0.61 8.96 -16.85
CA LYS A 4 1.80 8.66 -16.05
C LYS A 4 1.44 8.47 -14.60
N ILE A 5 2.32 7.82 -13.84
CA ILE A 5 2.15 7.68 -12.41
C ILE A 5 2.57 8.98 -11.74
N GLU A 6 1.70 9.55 -10.93
CA GLU A 6 1.98 10.80 -10.20
C GLU A 6 2.58 10.54 -8.83
N LYS A 7 2.03 9.56 -8.11
CA LYS A 7 2.49 9.22 -6.77
C LYS A 7 2.03 7.82 -6.38
N ILE A 8 2.67 7.27 -5.36
CA ILE A 8 2.25 6.02 -4.73
C ILE A 8 2.03 6.32 -3.26
N VAL A 9 0.87 5.94 -2.74
CA VAL A 9 0.53 6.12 -1.33
C VAL A 9 0.49 4.74 -0.68
N VAL A 10 1.29 4.56 0.36
CA VAL A 10 1.29 3.34 1.16
C VAL A 10 0.63 3.65 2.49
N ASN A 11 -0.41 2.91 2.82
CA ASN A 11 -1.19 3.12 4.03
C ASN A 11 -1.25 1.84 4.87
N MET A 12 -1.01 1.97 6.16
CA MET A 12 -1.09 0.86 7.09
C MET A 12 -2.05 1.25 8.21
N GLY A 13 -3.19 0.54 8.28
CA GLY A 13 -4.19 0.76 9.32
C GLY A 13 -3.86 -0.02 10.57
N VAL A 14 -3.91 0.63 11.71
CA VAL A 14 -3.69 0.00 13.01
C VAL A 14 -4.85 0.33 13.96
N GLY A 15 -6.08 0.28 13.44
CA GLY A 15 -7.28 0.64 14.20
C GLY A 15 -7.44 -0.13 15.51
N LYS A 16 -7.00 -1.38 15.55
CA LYS A 16 -7.02 -2.20 16.77
C LYS A 16 -5.99 -1.74 17.78
N ALA A 17 -5.05 -0.91 17.37
CA ALA A 17 -4.00 -0.37 18.22
C ALA A 17 -4.38 1.00 18.78
N ALA A 18 -5.63 1.44 18.60
CA ALA A 18 -6.11 2.68 19.21
C ALA A 18 -5.94 2.58 20.72
N GLY A 19 -5.08 3.42 21.28
CA GLY A 19 -4.74 3.36 22.70
C GLY A 19 -3.49 2.53 23.01
N ASP A 20 -2.91 1.83 22.05
CA ASP A 20 -1.65 1.11 22.24
C ASP A 20 -0.56 1.69 21.34
N SER A 21 0.25 2.57 21.91
CA SER A 21 1.30 3.27 21.17
C SER A 21 2.39 2.34 20.67
N LYS A 22 2.61 1.20 21.32
CA LYS A 22 3.64 0.25 20.89
C LYS A 22 3.32 -0.39 19.56
N LEU A 23 2.04 -0.71 19.31
CA LEU A 23 1.60 -1.28 18.05
C LEU A 23 1.75 -0.28 16.92
N LEU A 24 1.42 0.98 17.18
CA LEU A 24 1.60 2.05 16.20
C LEU A 24 3.08 2.29 15.90
N ASP A 25 3.91 2.35 16.93
CA ASP A 25 5.36 2.56 16.77
C ASP A 25 5.98 1.45 15.92
N ALA A 26 5.56 0.21 16.13
CA ALA A 26 6.03 -0.92 15.34
C ALA A 26 5.61 -0.79 13.87
N ALA A 27 4.37 -0.37 13.62
CA ALA A 27 3.88 -0.15 12.25
C ALA A 27 4.65 0.99 11.56
N VAL A 28 4.93 2.07 12.27
CA VAL A 28 5.71 3.19 11.76
C VAL A 28 7.13 2.74 11.41
N ALA A 29 7.74 1.93 12.27
CA ALA A 29 9.09 1.42 12.02
C ALA A 29 9.13 0.53 10.77
N ASP A 30 8.16 -0.37 10.61
CA ASP A 30 8.06 -1.22 9.42
C ASP A 30 7.87 -0.38 8.16
N MET A 31 6.98 0.61 8.20
CA MET A 31 6.71 1.49 7.07
C MET A 31 7.95 2.28 6.67
N ARG A 32 8.71 2.78 7.63
CA ARG A 32 9.95 3.52 7.36
C ARG A 32 10.97 2.63 6.64
N VAL A 33 11.10 1.38 7.07
CA VAL A 33 12.03 0.44 6.46
C VAL A 33 11.60 0.07 5.04
N ILE A 34 10.31 -0.17 4.84
CA ILE A 34 9.76 -0.56 3.54
C ILE A 34 9.87 0.58 2.52
N THR A 35 9.52 1.80 2.91
CA THR A 35 9.45 2.94 1.99
C THR A 35 10.70 3.79 1.96
N GLY A 36 11.53 3.69 2.99
CA GLY A 36 12.71 4.55 3.13
C GLY A 36 12.39 5.99 3.49
N GLN A 37 11.17 6.27 3.93
CA GLN A 37 10.68 7.61 4.23
C GLN A 37 9.89 7.61 5.52
N GLN A 38 9.96 8.71 6.27
CA GLN A 38 9.25 8.84 7.55
C GLN A 38 7.74 8.89 7.31
N PRO A 39 6.96 7.97 7.91
CA PRO A 39 5.51 7.98 7.75
C PRO A 39 4.83 9.14 8.49
N MET A 40 3.67 9.54 7.95
CA MET A 40 2.76 10.44 8.62
C MET A 40 1.78 9.60 9.44
N ILE A 41 1.56 10.00 10.70
CA ILE A 41 0.58 9.34 11.56
C ILE A 41 -0.81 9.84 11.20
N CYS A 42 -1.73 8.90 10.93
CA CYS A 42 -3.13 9.21 10.63
C CYS A 42 -3.95 9.14 11.91
N ARG A 43 -4.72 10.18 12.19
CA ARG A 43 -5.54 10.26 13.38
C ARG A 43 -7.02 10.25 13.02
N ALA A 44 -7.84 9.70 13.90
CA ALA A 44 -9.29 9.65 13.71
C ALA A 44 -9.87 11.06 13.73
N ARG A 45 -10.70 11.38 12.73
CA ARG A 45 -11.38 12.68 12.64
C ARG A 45 -12.65 12.71 13.48
N LYS A 46 -13.24 11.55 13.73
CA LYS A 46 -14.47 11.41 14.50
C LYS A 46 -14.36 10.23 15.46
N SER A 47 -15.08 10.31 16.57
CA SER A 47 -15.20 9.18 17.48
C SER A 47 -16.11 8.13 16.84
N ILE A 48 -15.65 6.88 16.80
CA ILE A 48 -16.42 5.75 16.27
C ILE A 48 -16.59 4.72 17.38
N ALA A 49 -17.78 4.71 18.01
CA ALA A 49 -18.04 3.88 19.17
C ALA A 49 -17.91 2.37 18.90
N ASN A 50 -18.33 1.93 17.71
CA ASN A 50 -18.26 0.51 17.33
C ASN A 50 -16.83 -0.03 17.24
N PHE A 51 -15.87 0.84 17.03
CA PHE A 51 -14.46 0.47 16.93
C PHE A 51 -13.64 0.92 18.14
N HIS A 52 -14.32 1.47 19.16
CA HIS A 52 -13.67 2.03 20.36
C HIS A 52 -12.61 3.08 20.03
N VAL A 53 -12.86 3.86 18.95
CA VAL A 53 -11.95 4.90 18.47
C VAL A 53 -12.47 6.26 18.90
N ARG A 54 -11.60 7.07 19.48
CA ARG A 54 -11.90 8.45 19.87
C ARG A 54 -11.26 9.41 18.89
N GLU A 55 -11.89 10.58 18.72
CA GLU A 55 -11.32 11.65 17.91
C GLU A 55 -9.90 11.97 18.36
N GLY A 56 -8.97 12.11 17.40
CA GLY A 56 -7.57 12.41 17.65
C GLY A 56 -6.70 11.21 17.97
N GLN A 57 -7.27 10.01 18.14
CA GLN A 57 -6.46 8.81 18.33
C GLN A 57 -5.75 8.42 17.04
N ALA A 58 -4.50 7.95 17.17
CA ALA A 58 -3.73 7.46 16.03
C ALA A 58 -4.30 6.11 15.57
N ILE A 59 -4.75 6.03 14.33
CA ILE A 59 -5.38 4.83 13.75
C ILE A 59 -4.57 4.19 12.63
N GLY A 60 -3.45 4.80 12.24
CA GLY A 60 -2.59 4.26 11.19
C GLY A 60 -1.48 5.20 10.84
N CYS A 61 -0.75 4.83 9.79
CA CYS A 61 0.30 5.65 9.23
C CYS A 61 0.32 5.52 7.72
N LYS A 62 0.83 6.53 7.03
CA LYS A 62 0.92 6.51 5.57
C LYS A 62 2.18 7.22 5.09
N VAL A 63 2.62 6.84 3.89
CA VAL A 63 3.71 7.49 3.18
C VAL A 63 3.24 7.80 1.77
N THR A 64 3.53 9.00 1.29
CA THR A 64 3.31 9.38 -0.10
C THR A 64 4.66 9.45 -0.78
N LEU A 65 4.84 8.63 -1.81
CA LEU A 65 6.09 8.53 -2.56
C LEU A 65 5.95 9.22 -3.91
N ARG A 66 6.93 10.04 -4.25
CA ARG A 66 6.97 10.78 -5.52
C ARG A 66 8.39 10.76 -6.09
N GLY A 67 8.51 10.98 -7.39
CA GLY A 67 9.82 11.09 -8.05
C GLY A 67 10.62 9.80 -7.97
N ASP A 68 11.92 9.91 -7.72
CA ASP A 68 12.83 8.77 -7.73
C ASP A 68 12.48 7.73 -6.68
N ARG A 69 12.06 8.16 -5.49
CA ARG A 69 11.68 7.23 -4.41
C ARG A 69 10.46 6.41 -4.79
N MET A 70 9.52 7.01 -5.50
CA MET A 70 8.34 6.33 -6.02
C MET A 70 8.74 5.22 -7.00
N TRP A 71 9.63 5.53 -7.95
CA TRP A 71 10.07 4.56 -8.96
C TRP A 71 10.92 3.44 -8.34
N GLU A 72 11.76 3.76 -7.37
CA GLU A 72 12.53 2.76 -6.63
C GLU A 72 11.61 1.79 -5.88
N PHE A 73 10.60 2.33 -5.21
CA PHE A 73 9.62 1.51 -4.50
C PHE A 73 8.81 0.65 -5.47
N PHE A 74 8.36 1.24 -6.58
CA PHE A 74 7.59 0.54 -7.61
C PHE A 74 8.38 -0.64 -8.18
N ASP A 75 9.64 -0.43 -8.50
CA ASP A 75 10.53 -1.47 -9.00
C ASP A 75 10.69 -2.61 -7.99
N ARG A 76 10.98 -2.29 -6.72
CA ARG A 76 11.12 -3.30 -5.68
C ARG A 76 9.81 -4.07 -5.46
N LEU A 77 8.69 -3.38 -5.52
CA LEU A 77 7.38 -4.01 -5.38
C LEU A 77 7.16 -5.07 -6.45
N LEU A 78 7.39 -4.72 -7.72
CA LEU A 78 7.17 -5.63 -8.84
C LEU A 78 8.21 -6.74 -8.95
N SER A 79 9.49 -6.40 -8.71
CA SER A 79 10.60 -7.32 -8.95
C SER A 79 10.86 -8.28 -7.80
N ILE A 80 10.60 -7.84 -6.58
CA ILE A 80 11.01 -8.58 -5.38
C ILE A 80 9.84 -8.92 -4.48
N ALA A 81 9.03 -7.91 -4.11
CA ALA A 81 7.99 -8.10 -3.09
C ALA A 81 6.82 -8.94 -3.57
N LEU A 82 6.20 -8.59 -4.69
CA LEU A 82 5.04 -9.32 -5.19
C LEU A 82 5.33 -10.80 -5.48
N PRO A 83 6.48 -11.16 -6.08
CA PRO A 83 6.79 -12.58 -6.28
C PRO A 83 6.94 -13.38 -4.99
N ARG A 84 7.11 -12.73 -3.84
CA ARG A 84 7.21 -13.37 -2.54
C ARG A 84 5.87 -13.57 -1.85
N VAL A 85 4.79 -13.05 -2.43
CA VAL A 85 3.44 -13.28 -1.91
C VAL A 85 3.12 -14.77 -2.06
N ARG A 86 2.60 -15.37 -0.99
CA ARG A 86 2.27 -16.80 -0.97
C ARG A 86 1.22 -17.10 -2.03
N ASP A 87 1.49 -18.12 -2.87
CA ASP A 87 0.61 -18.53 -3.97
C ASP A 87 0.24 -17.39 -4.92
N PHE A 88 1.22 -16.53 -5.18
CA PHE A 88 0.98 -15.35 -6.03
C PHE A 88 0.59 -15.76 -7.46
N ARG A 89 -0.58 -15.27 -7.91
CA ARG A 89 -1.12 -15.54 -9.24
C ARG A 89 -1.37 -14.26 -10.04
N GLY A 90 -0.84 -13.17 -9.58
CA GLY A 90 -1.07 -11.86 -10.16
C GLY A 90 -1.99 -11.00 -9.30
N VAL A 91 -2.15 -9.75 -9.70
CA VAL A 91 -2.98 -8.80 -8.96
C VAL A 91 -4.31 -8.60 -9.70
N SER A 92 -5.33 -8.19 -8.96
CA SER A 92 -6.67 -7.99 -9.52
C SER A 92 -6.67 -6.95 -10.65
N PRO A 93 -7.25 -7.26 -11.81
CA PRO A 93 -7.39 -6.26 -12.88
C PRO A 93 -8.54 -5.27 -12.65
N THR A 94 -9.32 -5.44 -11.58
CA THR A 94 -10.52 -4.65 -11.35
C THR A 94 -10.46 -3.74 -10.12
N SER A 95 -9.30 -3.60 -9.48
CA SER A 95 -9.14 -2.79 -8.26
C SER A 95 -8.89 -1.31 -8.55
N PHE A 96 -9.58 -0.77 -9.55
CA PHE A 96 -9.56 0.65 -9.89
C PHE A 96 -10.73 1.37 -9.24
N ASP A 97 -10.53 2.65 -8.91
CA ASP A 97 -11.52 3.44 -8.17
C ASP A 97 -12.54 4.18 -9.05
N GLY A 98 -12.50 4.00 -10.36
CA GLY A 98 -13.32 4.75 -11.30
C GLY A 98 -12.69 6.06 -11.77
N ARG A 99 -11.53 6.42 -11.22
CA ARG A 99 -10.84 7.68 -11.51
C ARG A 99 -9.39 7.50 -11.94
N GLY A 100 -9.03 6.29 -12.37
CA GLY A 100 -7.68 6.01 -12.84
C GLY A 100 -6.66 5.67 -11.74
N ASN A 101 -7.11 5.42 -10.53
CA ASN A 101 -6.22 5.03 -9.43
C ASN A 101 -6.41 3.54 -9.11
N TYR A 102 -5.30 2.87 -8.77
CA TYR A 102 -5.30 1.44 -8.48
C TYR A 102 -4.89 1.21 -7.04
N THR A 103 -5.63 0.36 -6.32
CA THR A 103 -5.29 0.00 -4.94
C THR A 103 -5.00 -1.50 -4.84
N LEU A 104 -3.84 -1.82 -4.27
CA LEU A 104 -3.37 -3.17 -4.04
C LEU A 104 -3.32 -3.43 -2.54
N GLY A 105 -4.02 -4.47 -2.07
CA GLY A 105 -3.96 -4.90 -0.68
C GLY A 105 -2.85 -5.92 -0.48
N ILE A 106 -1.96 -5.67 0.47
CA ILE A 106 -0.91 -6.59 0.88
C ILE A 106 -1.27 -7.09 2.27
N THR A 107 -1.31 -8.40 2.46
CA THR A 107 -1.70 -8.99 3.75
C THR A 107 -0.55 -9.16 4.72
N GLU A 108 0.69 -9.22 4.22
CA GLU A 108 1.87 -9.47 5.04
C GLU A 108 3.02 -8.54 4.65
N GLN A 109 3.56 -7.80 5.62
CA GLN A 109 4.71 -6.94 5.38
C GLN A 109 5.99 -7.74 5.09
N LEU A 110 5.98 -9.03 5.37
CA LEU A 110 7.14 -9.90 5.20
C LEU A 110 7.57 -10.10 3.75
N ILE A 111 6.72 -9.74 2.80
CA ILE A 111 7.09 -9.83 1.38
C ILE A 111 8.21 -8.84 1.02
N PHE A 112 8.39 -7.79 1.82
CA PHE A 112 9.47 -6.83 1.60
C PHE A 112 10.74 -7.34 2.27
N PRO A 113 11.85 -7.49 1.52
CA PRO A 113 13.09 -8.07 2.08
C PRO A 113 13.75 -7.18 3.13
N GLU A 114 13.37 -5.91 3.19
CA GLU A 114 13.87 -4.96 4.19
C GLU A 114 13.36 -5.28 5.59
N ILE A 115 12.28 -6.05 5.70
CA ILE A 115 11.70 -6.44 6.98
C ILE A 115 12.43 -7.68 7.49
N ASP A 116 12.96 -7.59 8.72
CA ASP A 116 13.63 -8.69 9.36
C ASP A 116 12.59 -9.61 10.01
N TYR A 117 12.51 -10.84 9.52
CA TYR A 117 11.58 -11.85 10.01
C TYR A 117 11.70 -12.06 11.52
N ASP A 118 12.91 -12.05 12.04
CA ASP A 118 13.17 -12.33 13.45
C ASP A 118 12.75 -11.20 14.38
N LYS A 119 12.56 -9.99 13.86
CA LYS A 119 12.25 -8.81 14.64
C LYS A 119 10.79 -8.40 14.62
N ILE A 120 9.97 -9.08 13.85
CA ILE A 120 8.55 -8.73 13.79
C ILE A 120 7.80 -9.30 14.99
N ASP A 121 6.87 -8.52 15.49
CA ASP A 121 6.00 -8.92 16.59
C ASP A 121 4.69 -9.53 16.08
N ARG A 122 4.22 -9.10 14.89
CA ARG A 122 3.01 -9.61 14.27
C ARG A 122 3.00 -9.29 12.77
N THR A 123 2.17 -10.02 12.05
CA THR A 123 1.91 -9.76 10.64
C THR A 123 1.02 -8.53 10.49
N ARG A 124 1.40 -7.63 9.58
CA ARG A 124 0.62 -6.42 9.28
C ARG A 124 0.34 -6.34 7.79
N GLY A 125 -0.89 -5.97 7.47
CA GLY A 125 -1.26 -5.67 6.10
C GLY A 125 -1.09 -4.20 5.78
N MET A 126 -1.13 -3.88 4.50
CA MET A 126 -1.07 -2.50 4.04
C MET A 126 -1.78 -2.36 2.70
N ASP A 127 -2.19 -1.14 2.39
CA ASP A 127 -2.75 -0.80 1.08
C ASP A 127 -1.77 0.07 0.32
N ILE A 128 -1.54 -0.28 -0.93
CA ILE A 128 -0.66 0.48 -1.83
C ILE A 128 -1.53 1.04 -2.94
N THR A 129 -1.65 2.36 -3.02
CA THR A 129 -2.46 3.03 -4.03
C THR A 129 -1.54 3.72 -5.03
N VAL A 130 -1.71 3.36 -6.30
CA VAL A 130 -0.99 4.01 -7.41
C VAL A 130 -1.90 5.07 -8.00
N VAL A 131 -1.50 6.33 -7.88
CA VAL A 131 -2.27 7.46 -8.39
C VAL A 131 -1.70 7.87 -9.75
N THR A 132 -2.56 7.87 -10.78
CA THR A 132 -2.15 8.22 -12.14
C THR A 132 -2.65 9.60 -12.53
N SER A 133 -2.14 10.11 -13.66
CA SER A 133 -2.56 11.41 -14.19
C SER A 133 -3.86 11.35 -14.99
N THR A 134 -4.38 10.15 -15.27
CA THR A 134 -5.62 9.98 -16.03
C THR A 134 -6.81 9.72 -15.12
N ASP A 135 -7.99 10.17 -15.52
CA ASP A 135 -9.25 9.86 -14.83
C ASP A 135 -9.89 8.58 -15.34
N SER A 136 -9.30 7.94 -16.35
CA SER A 136 -9.84 6.74 -16.98
C SER A 136 -9.19 5.49 -16.44
N ASP A 137 -10.00 4.57 -15.90
CA ASP A 137 -9.49 3.27 -15.42
C ASP A 137 -8.89 2.45 -16.57
N GLU A 138 -9.45 2.57 -17.76
CA GLU A 138 -8.96 1.87 -18.96
C GLU A 138 -7.53 2.31 -19.30
N TYR A 139 -7.28 3.61 -19.30
CA TYR A 139 -5.95 4.15 -19.59
C TYR A 139 -4.98 3.85 -18.46
N ALA A 140 -5.44 3.89 -17.21
CA ALA A 140 -4.61 3.55 -16.06
C ALA A 140 -4.22 2.07 -16.10
N PHE A 141 -5.14 1.18 -16.45
CA PHE A 141 -4.85 -0.23 -16.63
C PHE A 141 -3.78 -0.45 -17.71
N ALA A 142 -3.93 0.21 -18.85
CA ALA A 142 -2.97 0.10 -19.94
C ALA A 142 -1.59 0.60 -19.52
N LEU A 143 -1.54 1.70 -18.78
CA LEU A 143 -0.27 2.25 -18.25
C LEU A 143 0.42 1.26 -17.32
N LEU A 144 -0.29 0.76 -16.32
CA LEU A 144 0.30 -0.17 -15.34
C LEU A 144 0.75 -1.46 -16.01
N LYS A 145 -0.04 -1.98 -16.95
CA LYS A 145 0.33 -3.18 -17.69
C LYS A 145 1.62 -2.96 -18.51
N ALA A 146 1.72 -1.81 -19.16
CA ALA A 146 2.91 -1.45 -19.94
C ALA A 146 4.15 -1.32 -19.06
N LEU A 147 3.98 -0.92 -17.80
CA LEU A 147 5.07 -0.78 -16.84
C LEU A 147 5.46 -2.12 -16.18
N GLY A 148 4.78 -3.20 -16.53
CA GLY A 148 5.10 -4.52 -16.01
C GLY A 148 4.27 -4.98 -14.82
N PHE A 149 3.17 -4.29 -14.53
CA PHE A 149 2.30 -4.67 -13.42
C PHE A 149 1.67 -6.04 -13.70
N PRO A 150 1.82 -7.01 -12.78
CA PRO A 150 1.45 -8.41 -13.06
C PRO A 150 -0.04 -8.68 -12.82
N PHE A 151 -0.90 -8.14 -13.68
CA PHE A 151 -2.33 -8.39 -13.59
C PHE A 151 -2.66 -9.85 -13.86
N LYS A 152 -3.65 -10.37 -13.13
CA LYS A 152 -4.22 -11.69 -13.41
C LYS A 152 -4.85 -11.67 -14.80
N ALA A 153 -4.73 -12.81 -15.49
CA ALA A 153 -5.49 -12.99 -16.72
C ALA A 153 -6.98 -12.95 -16.38
N VAL A 154 -7.77 -12.18 -17.14
CA VAL A 154 -9.21 -12.20 -17.03
C VAL A 154 -9.65 -13.55 -17.59
N ASP A 155 -10.29 -14.38 -16.75
CA ASP A 155 -10.81 -15.65 -17.22
C ASP A 155 -11.83 -15.38 -18.31
N ALA A 156 -11.49 -15.81 -19.50
CA ALA A 156 -12.39 -15.70 -20.65
C ALA A 156 -13.41 -16.83 -20.59
N GLU A 157 -14.41 -16.66 -19.74
CA GLU A 157 -15.55 -17.58 -19.74
C GLU A 157 -16.74 -16.90 -20.39
#